data_d907497fe9d2d44d469c8a771ef132ea
#
_entry.id   d907497fe9d2d44d469c8a771ef132ea
#
_cell.length_a   1.000
_cell.length_b   1.000
_cell.length_c   1.000
_cell.angle_alpha   90.00
_cell.angle_beta   90.00
_cell.angle_gamma   90.00
#
_symmetry.space_group_name_H-M   'P 1'
#
loop_
_entity.id
_entity.type
_entity.pdbx_description
1 polymer ?
#
loop_
_entity_poly.entity_id
_entity_poly.type
_entity_poly.pdbx_seq_one_letter_code
_entity_poly.pdbx_strand_id
1 'polypeptide(L)'
;MGAIENSDEELERLRRKKLEKLLRESRKEGGEKVKERIVIPAENGNGLDARLSEHFGRAPYFIVVELNEDGSIANVQAVSNESEHFGGSGRPPDRLLQFKPNAVITYGMGPRALSIFQDAGVAVLKANADIVKEVIEAYRQDKLEELTEGCHHARHR
;
A
#
# COMPACT_ATOMS: atom_id res chain seq x y z
N MET A 1 -15.26 9.96 -43.84
CA MET A 1 -15.34 8.61 -43.27
C MET A 1 -14.46 8.46 -42.05
N GLY A 2 -13.22 8.83 -42.12
CA GLY A 2 -12.34 8.76 -40.96
C GLY A 2 -12.81 9.60 -39.77
N ALA A 3 -13.50 10.71 -40.06
CA ALA A 3 -14.02 11.59 -39.02
C ALA A 3 -15.09 10.91 -38.17
N ILE A 4 -15.86 10.00 -38.76
CA ILE A 4 -16.90 9.29 -38.03
C ILE A 4 -16.30 8.29 -37.04
N GLU A 5 -15.28 7.58 -37.48
CA GLU A 5 -14.60 6.63 -36.61
C GLU A 5 -13.89 7.33 -35.46
N ASN A 6 -13.23 8.45 -35.75
CA ASN A 6 -12.58 9.25 -34.72
C ASN A 6 -13.59 9.82 -33.73
N SER A 7 -14.78 10.17 -34.22
CA SER A 7 -15.84 10.67 -33.35
C SER A 7 -16.31 9.63 -32.34
N ASP A 8 -16.39 8.37 -32.75
CA ASP A 8 -16.82 7.30 -31.88
C ASP A 8 -15.77 7.06 -30.77
N GLU A 9 -14.51 7.07 -31.13
CA GLU A 9 -13.44 6.91 -30.16
C GLU A 9 -13.38 8.09 -29.20
N GLU A 10 -13.59 9.29 -29.70
CA GLU A 10 -13.64 10.48 -28.87
C GLU A 10 -14.80 10.45 -27.91
N LEU A 11 -15.96 10.00 -28.39
CA LEU A 11 -17.14 9.88 -27.55
C LEU A 11 -16.93 8.88 -26.42
N GLU A 12 -16.32 7.75 -26.73
CA GLU A 12 -16.01 6.77 -25.69
C GLU A 12 -15.04 7.31 -24.65
N ARG A 13 -14.05 8.03 -25.10
CA ARG A 13 -13.08 8.65 -24.22
C ARG A 13 -13.73 9.67 -23.30
N LEU A 14 -14.60 10.49 -23.88
CA LEU A 14 -15.32 11.50 -23.11
C LEU A 14 -16.29 10.86 -22.12
N ARG A 15 -16.97 9.80 -22.53
CA ARG A 15 -17.85 9.07 -21.62
C ARG A 15 -17.10 8.49 -20.46
N ARG A 16 -15.92 7.94 -20.73
CA ARG A 16 -15.08 7.35 -19.69
C ARG A 16 -14.60 8.41 -18.70
N LYS A 17 -14.13 9.54 -19.23
CA LYS A 17 -13.68 10.65 -18.39
C LYS A 17 -14.83 11.23 -17.56
N LYS A 18 -15.99 11.33 -18.18
CA LYS A 18 -17.16 11.85 -17.48
C LYS A 18 -17.60 10.92 -16.38
N LEU A 19 -17.58 9.63 -16.64
CA LEU A 19 -17.90 8.63 -15.64
C LEU A 19 -16.92 8.66 -14.49
N GLU A 20 -15.64 8.72 -14.78
CA GLU A 20 -14.61 8.83 -13.76
C GLU A 20 -14.79 10.07 -12.88
N LYS A 21 -15.13 11.17 -13.51
CA LYS A 21 -15.38 12.41 -12.79
C LYS A 21 -16.58 12.30 -11.87
N LEU A 22 -17.66 11.71 -12.37
CA LEU A 22 -18.86 11.50 -11.57
C LEU A 22 -18.59 10.58 -10.39
N LEU A 23 -17.83 9.52 -10.61
CA LEU A 23 -17.45 8.61 -9.56
C LEU A 23 -16.60 9.32 -8.50
N ARG A 24 -15.68 10.17 -8.94
CA ARG A 24 -14.84 10.94 -8.03
C ARG A 24 -15.65 11.91 -7.17
N GLU A 25 -16.57 12.62 -7.81
CA GLU A 25 -17.44 13.57 -7.11
C GLU A 25 -18.35 12.87 -6.12
N SER A 26 -18.91 11.75 -6.52
CA SER A 26 -19.74 10.94 -5.66
C SER A 26 -18.98 10.48 -4.42
N ARG A 27 -17.71 10.16 -4.60
CA ARG A 27 -16.85 9.72 -3.50
C ARG A 27 -16.49 10.85 -2.55
N LYS A 28 -16.33 12.05 -3.07
CA LYS A 28 -16.04 13.21 -2.23
C LYS A 28 -17.16 13.53 -1.27
N GLU A 29 -18.37 13.26 -1.67
CA GLU A 29 -19.52 13.46 -0.81
C GLU A 29 -19.51 12.53 0.39
N GLY A 30 -18.94 11.33 0.22
CA GLY A 30 -18.81 10.36 1.28
C GLY A 30 -17.50 10.45 2.05
N GLY A 31 -16.68 11.45 1.77
CA GLY A 31 -15.36 11.60 2.36
C GLY A 31 -14.25 11.43 1.33
N GLU A 32 -13.03 11.60 1.75
CA GLU A 32 -11.90 11.48 0.85
C GLU A 32 -11.79 10.08 0.29
N LYS A 33 -11.55 10.02 -0.99
CA LYS A 33 -11.37 8.75 -1.66
C LYS A 33 -9.92 8.34 -1.65
N VAL A 34 -9.62 7.39 -0.83
CA VAL A 34 -8.32 6.77 -0.78
C VAL A 34 -8.26 5.72 -1.88
N LYS A 35 -7.32 5.86 -2.79
CA LYS A 35 -7.14 4.90 -3.86
C LYS A 35 -6.29 3.73 -3.43
N GLU A 36 -5.22 3.99 -2.72
CA GLU A 36 -4.29 2.96 -2.29
C GLU A 36 -3.91 3.13 -0.84
N ARG A 37 -3.71 2.01 -0.18
CA ARG A 37 -3.27 1.98 1.20
C ARG A 37 -2.04 1.09 1.28
N ILE A 38 -0.96 1.64 1.83
CA ILE A 38 0.33 0.97 1.88
C ILE A 38 0.74 0.84 3.33
N VAL A 39 1.20 -0.35 3.73
CA VAL A 39 1.66 -0.62 5.09
C VAL A 39 3.16 -0.83 5.07
N ILE A 40 3.86 -0.20 6.01
CA ILE A 40 5.32 -0.24 6.09
C ILE A 40 5.72 -0.48 7.55
N PRO A 41 6.47 -1.57 7.83
CA PRO A 41 6.96 -1.81 9.19
C PRO A 41 8.01 -0.77 9.55
N ALA A 42 7.93 -0.23 10.76
CA ALA A 42 8.80 0.87 11.19
C ALA A 42 9.27 0.71 12.62
N GLU A 43 10.39 1.36 12.92
CA GLU A 43 11.01 1.34 14.24
C GLU A 43 10.37 2.31 15.22
N ASN A 44 9.65 3.29 14.70
CA ASN A 44 9.01 4.31 15.53
C ASN A 44 7.74 4.82 14.85
N GLY A 45 7.02 5.69 15.55
CA GLY A 45 5.76 6.22 15.06
C GLY A 45 5.85 7.57 14.38
N ASN A 46 6.98 7.92 13.79
CA ASN A 46 7.21 9.25 13.21
C ASN A 46 6.58 9.44 11.82
N GLY A 47 5.70 8.54 11.38
CA GLY A 47 5.02 8.69 10.11
C GLY A 47 5.96 8.62 8.93
N LEU A 48 5.93 9.64 8.08
CA LEU A 48 6.80 9.67 6.89
C LEU A 48 8.29 9.73 7.22
N ASP A 49 8.64 10.22 8.39
CA ASP A 49 10.04 10.29 8.82
C ASP A 49 10.48 9.04 9.57
N ALA A 50 9.60 8.07 9.74
CA ALA A 50 9.92 6.85 10.45
C ALA A 50 10.94 6.03 9.67
N ARG A 51 11.80 5.34 10.41
CA ARG A 51 12.76 4.41 9.83
C ARG A 51 12.13 3.04 9.69
N LEU A 52 12.37 2.38 8.58
CA LEU A 52 11.85 1.03 8.35
C LEU A 52 12.47 0.04 9.34
N SER A 53 11.65 -0.90 9.79
CA SER A 53 12.12 -2.00 10.61
C SER A 53 12.70 -3.09 9.73
N GLU A 54 13.78 -3.72 10.19
CA GLU A 54 14.37 -4.86 9.49
C GLU A 54 13.51 -6.11 9.63
N HIS A 55 12.66 -6.16 10.65
CA HIS A 55 11.85 -7.33 10.95
C HIS A 55 10.37 -7.00 10.76
N PHE A 56 9.76 -7.63 9.80
CA PHE A 56 8.36 -7.37 9.54
C PHE A 56 7.48 -7.70 10.75
N GLY A 57 7.58 -8.92 11.26
CA GLY A 57 6.70 -9.38 12.34
C GLY A 57 6.99 -8.78 13.70
N ARG A 58 8.21 -8.30 13.90
CA ARG A 58 8.64 -7.73 15.17
C ARG A 58 8.74 -6.21 15.15
N ALA A 59 8.28 -5.61 14.10
CA ALA A 59 8.32 -4.15 13.99
C ALA A 59 7.50 -3.55 15.14
N PRO A 60 8.05 -2.55 15.85
CA PRO A 60 7.29 -1.92 16.92
C PRO A 60 6.10 -1.11 16.41
N TYR A 61 6.17 -0.64 15.17
CA TYR A 61 5.09 0.12 14.55
C TYR A 61 4.86 -0.30 13.11
N PHE A 62 3.68 0.00 12.63
CA PHE A 62 3.37 -0.07 11.20
C PHE A 62 2.86 1.28 10.77
N ILE A 63 3.44 1.81 9.71
CA ILE A 63 3.00 3.08 9.16
C ILE A 63 2.04 2.77 8.02
N VAL A 64 0.83 3.30 8.11
CA VAL A 64 -0.18 3.14 7.06
C VAL A 64 -0.27 4.45 6.30
N VAL A 65 0.08 4.41 5.02
CA VAL A 65 0.06 5.57 4.15
C VAL A 65 -1.09 5.40 3.17
N GLU A 66 -1.94 6.39 3.09
CA GLU A 66 -3.06 6.38 2.15
C GLU A 66 -2.80 7.39 1.05
N LEU A 67 -2.91 6.93 -0.19
CA LEU A 67 -2.67 7.76 -1.37
C LEU A 67 -3.97 8.02 -2.11
N ASN A 68 -4.10 9.23 -2.63
CA ASN A 68 -5.19 9.60 -3.52
C ASN A 68 -4.95 9.06 -4.92
N GLU A 69 -5.93 9.21 -5.80
CA GLU A 69 -5.81 8.76 -7.18
C GLU A 69 -4.64 9.37 -7.93
N ASP A 70 -4.30 10.61 -7.59
CA ASP A 70 -3.19 11.30 -8.26
C ASP A 70 -1.82 10.96 -7.65
N GLY A 71 -1.81 10.06 -6.67
CA GLY A 71 -0.58 9.64 -6.01
C GLY A 71 -0.18 10.53 -4.83
N SER A 72 -0.90 11.59 -4.57
CA SER A 72 -0.61 12.44 -3.43
C SER A 72 -0.99 11.74 -2.12
N ILE A 73 -0.34 12.12 -1.04
CA ILE A 73 -0.59 11.50 0.27
C ILE A 73 -1.87 12.08 0.87
N ALA A 74 -2.84 11.21 1.10
CA ALA A 74 -4.10 11.58 1.72
C ALA A 74 -4.02 11.54 3.24
N ASN A 75 -3.32 10.55 3.77
CA ASN A 75 -3.23 10.35 5.21
C ASN A 75 -2.03 9.47 5.57
N VAL A 76 -1.49 9.70 6.77
CA VAL A 76 -0.42 8.88 7.32
C VAL A 76 -0.79 8.56 8.77
N GLN A 77 -0.78 7.29 9.10
CA GLN A 77 -1.14 6.82 10.41
C GLN A 77 -0.06 5.90 10.94
N ALA A 78 0.32 6.07 12.20
CA ALA A 78 1.25 5.17 12.87
C ALA A 78 0.45 4.27 13.81
N VAL A 79 0.61 2.97 13.67
CA VAL A 79 -0.10 2.00 14.49
C VAL A 79 0.92 1.17 15.25
N SER A 80 0.83 1.17 16.58
CA SER A 80 1.68 0.35 17.39
C SER A 80 1.36 -1.13 17.18
N ASN A 81 2.40 -1.96 17.08
CA ASN A 81 2.19 -3.40 16.92
C ASN A 81 1.46 -4.02 18.12
N GLU A 82 1.51 -3.37 19.26
CA GLU A 82 0.80 -3.81 20.45
C GLU A 82 -0.54 -3.12 20.64
N SER A 83 -0.96 -2.33 19.67
CA SER A 83 -2.18 -1.57 19.72
C SER A 83 -3.43 -2.45 19.73
N GLU A 84 -4.47 -1.99 20.40
CA GLU A 84 -5.77 -2.64 20.39
C GLU A 84 -6.40 -2.66 19.01
N HIS A 85 -5.92 -1.81 18.11
CA HIS A 85 -6.41 -1.78 16.73
C HIS A 85 -6.19 -3.09 16.00
N PHE A 86 -5.27 -3.92 16.49
CA PHE A 86 -5.05 -5.23 15.90
C PHE A 86 -5.97 -6.33 16.41
N GLY A 87 -6.85 -6.01 17.31
CA GLY A 87 -7.83 -6.98 17.79
C GLY A 87 -7.27 -8.06 18.69
N GLY A 88 -6.06 -7.93 19.15
CA GLY A 88 -5.47 -8.76 20.19
C GLY A 88 -5.01 -10.15 19.81
N SER A 89 -5.58 -10.81 18.83
CA SER A 89 -5.18 -12.15 18.44
C SER A 89 -4.80 -12.22 16.97
N GLY A 90 -4.06 -13.24 16.61
CA GLY A 90 -3.59 -13.45 15.25
C GLY A 90 -2.18 -12.92 15.04
N ARG A 91 -1.57 -13.36 13.97
CA ARG A 91 -0.22 -12.95 13.61
C ARG A 91 -0.26 -11.60 12.87
N PRO A 92 0.88 -10.86 12.85
CA PRO A 92 0.91 -9.57 12.19
C PRO A 92 0.30 -9.51 10.77
N PRO A 93 0.58 -10.48 9.87
CA PRO A 93 -0.04 -10.42 8.55
C PRO A 93 -1.57 -10.41 8.61
N ASP A 94 -2.15 -11.28 9.44
CA ASP A 94 -3.60 -11.38 9.57
C ASP A 94 -4.19 -10.08 10.11
N ARG A 95 -3.53 -9.48 11.08
CA ARG A 95 -3.99 -8.24 11.70
C ARG A 95 -3.88 -7.07 10.72
N LEU A 96 -2.81 -7.04 9.93
CA LEU A 96 -2.62 -5.95 8.97
C LEU A 96 -3.63 -6.00 7.84
N LEU A 97 -4.14 -7.18 7.51
CA LEU A 97 -5.17 -7.30 6.48
C LEU A 97 -6.46 -6.57 6.85
N GLN A 98 -6.67 -6.28 8.13
CA GLN A 98 -7.82 -5.50 8.58
C GLN A 98 -7.81 -4.10 7.99
N PHE A 99 -6.64 -3.57 7.69
CA PHE A 99 -6.51 -2.25 7.07
C PHE A 99 -6.77 -2.29 5.57
N LYS A 100 -6.96 -3.46 4.99
CA LYS A 100 -7.19 -3.67 3.57
C LYS A 100 -6.11 -3.00 2.72
N PRO A 101 -4.83 -3.34 2.97
CA PRO A 101 -3.75 -2.71 2.22
C PRO A 101 -3.72 -3.17 0.77
N ASN A 102 -3.27 -2.30 -0.10
CA ASN A 102 -3.00 -2.65 -1.49
C ASN A 102 -1.58 -3.19 -1.62
N ALA A 103 -0.68 -2.70 -0.77
CA ALA A 103 0.72 -3.10 -0.81
C ALA A 103 1.34 -3.03 0.57
N VAL A 104 2.37 -3.83 0.75
CA VAL A 104 3.25 -3.80 1.92
C VAL A 104 4.65 -3.57 1.40
N ILE A 105 5.38 -2.63 1.98
CA ILE A 105 6.78 -2.37 1.60
C ILE A 105 7.66 -2.76 2.79
N THR A 106 8.59 -3.67 2.56
CA THR A 106 9.45 -4.18 3.61
C THR A 106 10.79 -4.62 3.02
N TYR A 107 11.80 -4.79 3.85
CA TYR A 107 13.07 -5.37 3.38
C TYR A 107 12.91 -6.83 3.02
N GLY A 108 12.06 -7.53 3.72
CA GLY A 108 11.79 -8.93 3.46
C GLY A 108 10.82 -9.46 4.50
N MET A 109 10.32 -10.66 4.26
CA MET A 109 9.46 -11.34 5.23
C MET A 109 9.56 -12.84 5.02
N GLY A 110 9.20 -13.61 6.04
CA GLY A 110 9.20 -15.04 5.95
C GLY A 110 8.22 -15.56 4.91
N PRO A 111 8.43 -16.79 4.40
CA PRO A 111 7.57 -17.32 3.34
C PRO A 111 6.11 -17.47 3.75
N ARG A 112 5.84 -17.73 5.01
CA ARG A 112 4.46 -17.84 5.49
C ARG A 112 3.72 -16.50 5.43
N ALA A 113 4.36 -15.45 5.91
CA ALA A 113 3.76 -14.10 5.86
C ALA A 113 3.56 -13.66 4.42
N LEU A 114 4.55 -13.88 3.59
CA LEU A 114 4.47 -13.55 2.17
C LEU A 114 3.29 -14.25 1.50
N SER A 115 3.13 -15.55 1.78
CA SER A 115 2.04 -16.34 1.23
C SER A 115 0.67 -15.79 1.65
N ILE A 116 0.54 -15.36 2.91
CA ILE A 116 -0.72 -14.81 3.41
C ILE A 116 -1.10 -13.55 2.64
N PHE A 117 -0.14 -12.65 2.41
CA PHE A 117 -0.42 -11.44 1.65
C PHE A 117 -0.70 -11.73 0.17
N GLN A 118 0.06 -12.64 -0.42
CA GLN A 118 -0.16 -13.01 -1.82
C GLN A 118 -1.54 -13.61 -2.02
N ASP A 119 -1.97 -14.48 -1.11
CA ASP A 119 -3.29 -15.10 -1.18
C ASP A 119 -4.40 -14.07 -1.02
N ALA A 120 -4.14 -12.99 -0.30
CA ALA A 120 -5.10 -11.92 -0.10
C ALA A 120 -5.07 -10.87 -1.22
N GLY A 121 -4.21 -11.06 -2.21
CA GLY A 121 -4.11 -10.12 -3.32
C GLY A 121 -3.34 -8.85 -2.99
N VAL A 122 -2.53 -8.88 -1.93
CA VAL A 122 -1.74 -7.73 -1.50
C VAL A 122 -0.34 -7.83 -2.11
N ALA A 123 0.11 -6.80 -2.79
CA ALA A 123 1.46 -6.76 -3.33
C ALA A 123 2.45 -6.58 -2.19
N VAL A 124 3.53 -7.35 -2.22
CA VAL A 124 4.61 -7.19 -1.25
C VAL A 124 5.83 -6.70 -2.02
N LEU A 125 6.32 -5.53 -1.67
CA LEU A 125 7.39 -4.86 -2.39
C LEU A 125 8.63 -4.74 -1.52
N LYS A 126 9.76 -4.83 -2.18
CA LYS A 126 11.05 -4.79 -1.51
C LYS A 126 11.51 -3.35 -1.32
N ALA A 127 11.76 -2.96 -0.08
CA ALA A 127 12.21 -1.62 0.23
C ALA A 127 13.61 -1.37 -0.33
N ASN A 128 13.80 -0.19 -0.90
CA ASN A 128 15.09 0.22 -1.45
C ASN A 128 15.68 1.41 -0.70
N ALA A 129 15.10 1.77 0.42
CA ALA A 129 15.55 2.87 1.26
C ALA A 129 15.13 2.61 2.70
N ASP A 130 15.63 3.42 3.63
CA ASP A 130 15.43 3.20 5.06
C ASP A 130 14.34 4.05 5.69
N ILE A 131 13.84 5.04 4.98
CA ILE A 131 12.86 5.99 5.52
C ILE A 131 11.55 5.83 4.77
N VAL A 132 10.44 5.87 5.51
CA VAL A 132 9.10 5.68 4.94
C VAL A 132 8.85 6.61 3.75
N LYS A 133 9.16 7.88 3.92
CA LYS A 133 8.97 8.88 2.86
C LYS A 133 9.68 8.46 1.56
N GLU A 134 10.87 7.93 1.68
CA GLU A 134 11.68 7.56 0.53
C GLU A 134 11.11 6.35 -0.21
N VAL A 135 10.65 5.34 0.54
CA VAL A 135 10.06 4.17 -0.12
C VAL A 135 8.69 4.47 -0.70
N ILE A 136 7.94 5.40 -0.11
CA ILE A 136 6.67 5.84 -0.68
C ILE A 136 6.92 6.57 -2.00
N GLU A 137 7.96 7.41 -2.06
CA GLU A 137 8.30 8.09 -3.28
C GLU A 137 8.71 7.11 -4.38
N ALA A 138 9.49 6.09 -4.02
CA ALA A 138 9.88 5.04 -4.95
C ALA A 138 8.65 4.25 -5.42
N TYR A 139 7.71 4.00 -4.52
CA TYR A 139 6.47 3.31 -4.85
C TYR A 139 5.67 4.11 -5.89
N ARG A 140 5.55 5.42 -5.67
CA ARG A 140 4.83 6.29 -6.59
C ARG A 140 5.46 6.34 -7.98
N GLN A 141 6.76 6.14 -8.06
CA GLN A 141 7.51 6.12 -9.31
C GLN A 141 7.63 4.71 -9.90
N ASP A 142 7.00 3.74 -9.24
CA ASP A 142 7.02 2.33 -9.67
C ASP A 142 8.44 1.77 -9.77
N LYS A 143 9.26 2.10 -8.77
CA LYS A 143 10.67 1.69 -8.73
C LYS A 143 10.97 0.56 -7.77
N LEU A 144 9.98 0.05 -7.08
CA LEU A 144 10.18 -1.02 -6.11
C LEU A 144 9.95 -2.38 -6.77
N GLU A 145 10.84 -3.32 -6.48
CA GLU A 145 10.70 -4.68 -6.96
C GLU A 145 9.71 -5.45 -6.12
N GLU A 146 8.99 -6.36 -6.76
CA GLU A 146 8.09 -7.23 -6.04
C GLU A 146 8.88 -8.32 -5.31
N LEU A 147 8.50 -8.57 -4.07
CA LEU A 147 9.08 -9.65 -3.28
C LEU A 147 8.30 -10.92 -3.60
N THR A 148 8.91 -11.80 -4.38
CA THR A 148 8.24 -13.02 -4.85
C THR A 148 8.61 -14.25 -4.04
N GLU A 149 9.71 -14.21 -3.31
CA GLU A 149 10.16 -15.31 -2.48
C GLU A 149 10.37 -14.87 -1.05
N GLY A 150 10.00 -15.73 -0.13
CA GLY A 150 10.23 -15.46 1.28
C GLY A 150 11.72 -15.39 1.60
N CYS A 151 12.03 -14.76 2.75
CA CYS A 151 13.40 -14.60 3.19
C CYS A 151 13.94 -15.92 3.73
N HIS A 152 14.70 -16.62 2.92
CA HIS A 152 15.28 -17.92 3.31
C HIS A 152 16.33 -17.76 4.41
N HIS A 153 17.02 -16.65 4.42
CA HIS A 153 18.02 -16.37 5.45
C HIS A 153 17.41 -16.28 6.84
N ALA A 154 16.20 -15.73 6.94
CA ALA A 154 15.51 -15.62 8.21
C ALA A 154 15.16 -16.99 8.79
N ARG A 155 14.91 -17.99 7.93
CA ARG A 155 14.56 -19.33 8.38
C ARG A 155 15.75 -20.13 8.87
N HIS A 156 16.91 -19.84 8.34
CA HIS A 156 18.13 -20.59 8.69
C HIS A 156 18.84 -19.99 9.91
N ARG A 157 18.33 -18.93 10.42
CA ARG A 157 18.88 -18.26 11.58
C ARG A 157 17.90 -18.26 12.75
#